data_04d8b6d96575cfd360867c2fdbd8bd00
#
_entry.id   04d8b6d96575cfd360867c2fdbd8bd00
#
_cell.length_a   1.000
_cell.length_b   1.000
_cell.length_c   1.000
_cell.angle_alpha   90.00
_cell.angle_beta   90.00
_cell.angle_gamma   90.00
#
_symmetry.space_group_name_H-M   'P 1'
#
loop_
_entity.id
_entity.type
_entity.pdbx_description
1 polymer ?
#
loop_
_entity_poly.entity_id
_entity_poly.type
_entity_poly.pdbx_seq_one_letter_code
_entity_poly.pdbx_strand_id
1 'polypeptide(L)'
;MTAVVLPAVPRVLIAEADPASREMLEQVLSGVRCDARVDTCGEGQQALDLLAHNAYDLVIADWELPGVDGLTILRGLRQQHRATPLPFILMSRRNDSASVREVVPLAPTAYLTKPLNRESLTLRLQGLLLSGAEEPAGDVPVPGPGLTLIAFLERRRDLSEGAPLMTDVQVAVKRCLNPTGLDLKLLEEEIRTDPQIAGVLIAAANSAAQHQGGGPVQTVAQALHQLGTGQSMNLILGLTLKRCARLTVPCLADYAKRYWELSLHTAEYARILARLLDLEPERCYCAGLLHRLGDLALLRCLEEWTQAGGELDELEEVGNALDQYGAGFGSALRTRWRLPLELRELIAAAYSLGGGVYSREALVMNMAAQMAHLTEHEGLEELARSRTARLLKIGLPELMRLRRK
;
A
#
# COMPACT_ATOMS: atom_id res chain seq x y z
N MET A 1 -23.70 -25.79 10.69
CA MET A 1 -22.92 -24.66 11.25
C MET A 1 -21.49 -24.89 10.82
N THR A 2 -21.11 -24.39 9.67
CA THR A 2 -19.73 -24.40 9.16
C THR A 2 -19.02 -23.19 9.79
N ALA A 3 -18.00 -23.45 10.58
CA ALA A 3 -17.16 -22.42 11.17
C ALA A 3 -16.52 -21.61 10.03
N VAL A 4 -16.77 -20.32 9.98
CA VAL A 4 -16.08 -19.36 9.10
C VAL A 4 -14.62 -19.33 9.59
N VAL A 5 -13.72 -19.96 8.84
CA VAL A 5 -12.28 -19.86 9.08
C VAL A 5 -11.87 -18.46 8.60
N LEU A 6 -11.63 -17.55 9.53
CA LEU A 6 -11.01 -16.25 9.24
C LEU A 6 -9.64 -16.51 8.60
N PRO A 7 -9.22 -15.73 7.58
CA PRO A 7 -7.87 -15.83 7.06
C PRO A 7 -6.90 -15.60 8.21
N ALA A 8 -6.13 -16.64 8.52
CA ALA A 8 -5.23 -16.62 9.66
C ALA A 8 -4.21 -15.50 9.45
N VAL A 9 -4.13 -14.58 10.42
CA VAL A 9 -3.06 -13.59 10.49
C VAL A 9 -1.74 -14.35 10.49
N PRO A 10 -0.88 -14.24 9.46
CA PRO A 10 0.30 -15.06 9.36
C PRO A 10 1.24 -14.78 10.53
N ARG A 11 1.73 -15.84 11.13
CA ARG A 11 2.71 -15.77 12.20
C ARG A 11 4.09 -16.14 11.67
N VAL A 12 5.04 -15.23 11.79
CA VAL A 12 6.37 -15.37 11.22
C VAL A 12 7.41 -15.37 12.34
N LEU A 13 8.33 -16.32 12.31
CA LEU A 13 9.48 -16.36 13.20
C LEU A 13 10.72 -15.81 12.46
N ILE A 14 11.40 -14.84 13.07
CA ILE A 14 12.69 -14.32 12.60
C ILE A 14 13.76 -14.70 13.64
N ALA A 15 14.70 -15.54 13.24
CA ALA A 15 15.84 -15.95 14.04
C ALA A 15 17.12 -15.32 13.44
N GLU A 16 17.62 -14.24 14.03
CA GLU A 16 18.76 -13.47 13.56
C GLU A 16 19.50 -12.87 14.75
N ALA A 17 20.80 -13.14 14.86
CA ALA A 17 21.61 -12.71 15.98
C ALA A 17 21.90 -11.21 15.96
N ASP A 18 22.14 -10.64 14.77
CA ASP A 18 22.43 -9.22 14.61
C ASP A 18 21.16 -8.36 14.75
N PRO A 19 21.09 -7.46 15.75
CA PRO A 19 19.91 -6.64 15.99
C PRO A 19 19.52 -5.75 14.80
N ALA A 20 20.50 -5.20 14.08
CA ALA A 20 20.22 -4.32 12.92
C ALA A 20 19.62 -5.10 11.74
N SER A 21 20.15 -6.30 11.47
CA SER A 21 19.58 -7.21 10.47
C SER A 21 18.19 -7.66 10.85
N ARG A 22 17.94 -7.96 12.12
CA ARG A 22 16.64 -8.37 12.65
C ARG A 22 15.60 -7.25 12.47
N GLU A 23 15.93 -6.03 12.87
CA GLU A 23 15.06 -4.86 12.69
C GLU A 23 14.74 -4.61 11.20
N MET A 24 15.72 -4.74 10.32
CA MET A 24 15.53 -4.61 8.87
C MET A 24 14.57 -5.67 8.33
N LEU A 25 14.68 -6.93 8.79
CA LEU A 25 13.77 -8.01 8.41
C LEU A 25 12.33 -7.74 8.89
N GLU A 26 12.15 -7.27 10.12
CA GLU A 26 10.85 -6.87 10.66
C GLU A 26 10.23 -5.73 9.84
N GLN A 27 11.01 -4.71 9.48
CA GLN A 27 10.55 -3.59 8.66
C GLN A 27 10.11 -4.06 7.26
N VAL A 28 10.89 -4.91 6.60
CA VAL A 28 10.55 -5.47 5.29
C VAL A 28 9.28 -6.32 5.39
N LEU A 29 9.18 -7.17 6.42
CA LEU A 29 8.02 -8.00 6.64
C LEU A 29 6.75 -7.17 6.88
N SER A 30 6.84 -6.16 7.75
CA SER A 30 5.74 -5.22 8.02
C SER A 30 5.33 -4.45 6.77
N GLY A 31 6.27 -4.14 5.89
CA GLY A 31 6.00 -3.53 4.59
C GLY A 31 5.28 -4.47 3.62
N VAL A 32 5.52 -5.78 3.70
CA VAL A 32 4.85 -6.80 2.89
C VAL A 32 3.49 -7.16 3.47
N ARG A 33 3.42 -7.41 4.78
CA ARG A 33 2.22 -7.84 5.50
C ARG A 33 2.15 -7.18 6.87
N CYS A 34 1.47 -6.04 6.94
CA CYS A 34 1.41 -5.20 8.15
C CYS A 34 0.63 -5.83 9.32
N ASP A 35 -0.22 -6.82 9.04
CA ASP A 35 -0.99 -7.57 10.02
C ASP A 35 -0.28 -8.85 10.50
N ALA A 36 0.89 -9.20 9.93
CA ALA A 36 1.64 -10.38 10.36
C ALA A 36 2.09 -10.26 11.83
N ARG A 37 1.92 -11.32 12.58
CA ARG A 37 2.51 -11.44 13.93
C ARG A 37 3.94 -11.91 13.78
N VAL A 38 4.88 -11.12 14.30
CA VAL A 38 6.30 -11.40 14.19
C VAL A 38 6.86 -11.72 15.56
N ASP A 39 7.40 -12.92 15.71
CA ASP A 39 8.21 -13.29 16.85
C ASP A 39 9.68 -13.25 16.43
N THR A 40 10.55 -12.70 17.27
CA THR A 40 11.97 -12.59 16.96
C THR A 40 12.83 -13.19 18.06
N CYS A 41 13.97 -13.78 17.68
CA CYS A 41 14.96 -14.29 18.60
C CYS A 41 16.39 -14.12 18.05
N GLY A 42 17.38 -14.10 18.94
CA GLY A 42 18.80 -13.97 18.58
C GLY A 42 19.59 -15.28 18.65
N GLU A 43 18.99 -16.37 19.14
CA GLU A 43 19.66 -17.65 19.39
C GLU A 43 18.84 -18.82 18.86
N GLY A 44 19.53 -19.86 18.36
CA GLY A 44 18.85 -20.99 17.76
C GLY A 44 18.04 -21.84 18.76
N GLN A 45 18.47 -21.91 20.03
CA GLN A 45 17.69 -22.62 21.05
C GLN A 45 16.36 -21.92 21.32
N GLN A 46 16.36 -20.58 21.39
CA GLN A 46 15.14 -19.81 21.54
C GLN A 46 14.18 -20.02 20.34
N ALA A 47 14.75 -20.11 19.13
CA ALA A 47 13.94 -20.41 17.95
C ALA A 47 13.27 -21.79 18.04
N LEU A 48 13.96 -22.82 18.51
CA LEU A 48 13.40 -24.15 18.73
C LEU A 48 12.30 -24.14 19.80
N ASP A 49 12.51 -23.43 20.91
CA ASP A 49 11.51 -23.29 21.97
C ASP A 49 10.25 -22.58 21.48
N LEU A 50 10.38 -21.53 20.67
CA LEU A 50 9.26 -20.85 20.03
C LEU A 50 8.51 -21.75 19.05
N LEU A 51 9.23 -22.52 18.23
CA LEU A 51 8.66 -23.49 17.29
C LEU A 51 7.95 -24.67 17.95
N ALA A 52 8.37 -25.04 19.17
CA ALA A 52 7.73 -26.11 19.94
C ALA A 52 6.38 -25.68 20.53
N HIS A 53 6.23 -24.40 20.88
CA HIS A 53 5.04 -23.90 21.57
C HIS A 53 4.05 -23.13 20.68
N ASN A 54 4.44 -22.78 19.45
CA ASN A 54 3.63 -21.97 18.56
C ASN A 54 3.62 -22.52 17.14
N ALA A 55 2.50 -22.32 16.45
CA ALA A 55 2.42 -22.58 15.02
C ALA A 55 2.89 -21.32 14.25
N TYR A 56 3.69 -21.53 13.22
CA TYR A 56 4.18 -20.49 12.32
C TYR A 56 3.83 -20.83 10.88
N ASP A 57 3.65 -19.79 10.07
CA ASP A 57 3.39 -19.87 8.63
C ASP A 57 4.66 -19.69 7.80
N LEU A 58 5.68 -19.04 8.39
CA LEU A 58 6.99 -18.82 7.79
C LEU A 58 8.06 -18.74 8.88
N VAL A 59 9.24 -19.27 8.58
CA VAL A 59 10.45 -19.10 9.38
C VAL A 59 11.51 -18.45 8.52
N ILE A 60 12.16 -17.41 9.05
CA ILE A 60 13.34 -16.77 8.45
C ILE A 60 14.47 -16.94 9.45
N ALA A 61 15.51 -17.68 9.12
CA ALA A 61 16.60 -17.96 10.04
C ALA A 61 17.97 -17.72 9.42
N ASP A 62 18.87 -17.12 10.18
CA ASP A 62 20.28 -17.12 9.86
C ASP A 62 20.85 -18.52 10.05
N TRP A 63 21.73 -18.95 9.15
CA TRP A 63 22.51 -20.16 9.34
C TRP A 63 23.38 -20.06 10.58
N GLU A 64 24.02 -18.91 10.75
CA GLU A 64 25.07 -18.67 11.75
C GLU A 64 24.49 -18.17 13.10
N LEU A 65 23.45 -18.88 13.62
CA LEU A 65 22.88 -18.57 14.93
C LEU A 65 23.74 -19.11 16.07
N PRO A 66 23.82 -18.39 17.20
CA PRO A 66 24.44 -18.89 18.41
C PRO A 66 23.73 -20.13 18.96
N GLY A 67 24.50 -21.08 19.46
CA GLY A 67 24.01 -22.33 20.07
C GLY A 67 23.59 -23.36 19.02
N VAL A 68 22.37 -23.28 18.53
CA VAL A 68 21.84 -24.15 17.47
C VAL A 68 21.77 -23.38 16.16
N ASP A 69 22.45 -23.87 15.12
CA ASP A 69 22.48 -23.19 13.83
C ASP A 69 21.15 -23.32 13.05
N GLY A 70 20.90 -22.40 12.12
CA GLY A 70 19.65 -22.38 11.33
C GLY A 70 19.46 -23.60 10.43
N LEU A 71 20.55 -24.25 10.00
CA LEU A 71 20.47 -25.46 9.21
C LEU A 71 20.00 -26.64 10.05
N THR A 72 20.43 -26.74 11.30
CA THR A 72 19.98 -27.75 12.28
C THR A 72 18.50 -27.57 12.59
N ILE A 73 18.02 -26.33 12.74
CA ILE A 73 16.59 -26.01 12.91
C ILE A 73 15.80 -26.49 11.69
N LEU A 74 16.24 -26.16 10.46
CA LEU A 74 15.60 -26.62 9.24
C LEU A 74 15.55 -28.14 9.15
N ARG A 75 16.67 -28.82 9.47
CA ARG A 75 16.76 -30.28 9.47
C ARG A 75 15.73 -30.92 10.43
N GLY A 76 15.61 -30.39 11.64
CA GLY A 76 14.62 -30.81 12.62
C GLY A 76 13.18 -30.63 12.13
N LEU A 77 12.87 -29.49 11.50
CA LEU A 77 11.55 -29.24 10.94
C LEU A 77 11.20 -30.17 9.77
N ARG A 78 12.16 -30.56 8.94
CA ARG A 78 11.94 -31.50 7.82
C ARG A 78 11.78 -32.96 8.26
N GLN A 79 12.29 -33.29 9.43
CA GLN A 79 12.06 -34.61 10.05
C GLN A 79 10.64 -34.75 10.64
N GLN A 80 9.97 -33.64 10.92
CA GLN A 80 8.56 -33.68 11.33
C GLN A 80 7.70 -33.98 10.10
N HIS A 81 6.98 -35.11 10.13
CA HIS A 81 6.05 -35.51 9.06
C HIS A 81 4.81 -34.60 9.04
N ARG A 82 4.95 -33.40 8.49
CA ARG A 82 3.82 -32.49 8.24
C ARG A 82 3.27 -32.78 6.84
N ALA A 83 1.95 -32.65 6.66
CA ALA A 83 1.31 -32.80 5.35
C ALA A 83 1.83 -31.76 4.33
N THR A 84 2.12 -30.54 4.81
CA THR A 84 2.79 -29.48 4.04
C THR A 84 4.02 -29.01 4.81
N PRO A 85 5.20 -28.96 4.18
CA PRO A 85 6.41 -28.49 4.85
C PRO A 85 6.30 -26.99 5.17
N LEU A 86 6.64 -26.62 6.41
CA LEU A 86 6.67 -25.23 6.84
C LEU A 86 7.63 -24.42 5.93
N PRO A 87 7.16 -23.32 5.31
CA PRO A 87 8.02 -22.43 4.57
C PRO A 87 9.19 -21.93 5.42
N PHE A 88 10.41 -22.04 4.88
CA PHE A 88 11.63 -21.72 5.57
C PHE A 88 12.60 -20.96 4.65
N ILE A 89 13.00 -19.76 5.04
CA ILE A 89 14.05 -18.99 4.38
C ILE A 89 15.32 -19.11 5.21
N LEU A 90 16.34 -19.71 4.64
CA LEU A 90 17.68 -19.78 5.25
C LEU A 90 18.55 -18.66 4.71
N MET A 91 19.12 -17.86 5.62
CA MET A 91 20.04 -16.79 5.28
C MET A 91 21.46 -17.19 5.69
N SER A 92 22.47 -16.84 4.91
CA SER A 92 23.87 -17.16 5.24
C SER A 92 24.86 -16.26 4.53
N ARG A 93 26.05 -16.12 5.09
CA ARG A 93 27.20 -15.51 4.40
C ARG A 93 27.92 -16.50 3.47
N ARG A 94 27.58 -17.78 3.55
CA ARG A 94 28.20 -18.84 2.74
C ARG A 94 27.56 -18.88 1.36
N ASN A 95 28.39 -18.81 0.33
CA ASN A 95 27.98 -18.88 -1.07
C ASN A 95 28.74 -19.97 -1.84
N ASP A 96 29.51 -20.79 -1.13
CA ASP A 96 30.30 -21.88 -1.73
C ASP A 96 29.42 -23.08 -2.10
N SER A 97 29.87 -23.86 -3.09
CA SER A 97 29.15 -25.02 -3.60
C SER A 97 28.98 -26.17 -2.58
N ALA A 98 29.83 -26.24 -1.57
CA ALA A 98 29.73 -27.25 -0.52
C ALA A 98 28.54 -26.95 0.41
N SER A 99 28.43 -25.69 0.84
CA SER A 99 27.30 -25.22 1.66
C SER A 99 25.97 -25.38 0.94
N VAL A 100 25.90 -25.05 -0.35
CA VAL A 100 24.68 -25.23 -1.16
C VAL A 100 24.29 -26.71 -1.25
N ARG A 101 25.24 -27.62 -1.44
CA ARG A 101 24.98 -29.09 -1.47
C ARG A 101 24.43 -29.62 -0.15
N GLU A 102 24.80 -29.04 0.98
CA GLU A 102 24.28 -29.42 2.29
C GLU A 102 22.82 -29.00 2.49
N VAL A 103 22.44 -27.85 1.91
CA VAL A 103 21.10 -27.25 2.06
C VAL A 103 20.08 -27.84 1.08
N VAL A 104 20.47 -28.15 -0.15
CA VAL A 104 19.57 -28.64 -1.22
C VAL A 104 18.71 -29.84 -0.78
N PRO A 105 19.24 -30.87 -0.10
CA PRO A 105 18.41 -32.02 0.32
C PRO A 105 17.32 -31.68 1.33
N LEU A 106 17.47 -30.54 2.04
CA LEU A 106 16.49 -30.09 3.05
C LEU A 106 15.38 -29.23 2.44
N ALA A 107 15.48 -28.90 1.15
CA ALA A 107 14.50 -28.14 0.40
C ALA A 107 13.95 -26.90 1.17
N PRO A 108 14.80 -25.92 1.54
CA PRO A 108 14.28 -24.66 2.06
C PRO A 108 13.48 -23.97 0.96
N THR A 109 12.50 -23.17 1.35
CA THR A 109 11.71 -22.37 0.40
C THR A 109 12.58 -21.34 -0.31
N ALA A 110 13.61 -20.82 0.38
CA ALA A 110 14.64 -20.00 -0.21
C ALA A 110 15.95 -20.10 0.56
N TYR A 111 17.08 -19.95 -0.18
CA TYR A 111 18.40 -19.72 0.37
C TYR A 111 18.87 -18.33 -0.06
N LEU A 112 19.16 -17.46 0.90
CA LEU A 112 19.55 -16.07 0.65
C LEU A 112 20.96 -15.81 1.16
N THR A 113 21.81 -15.28 0.29
CA THR A 113 23.18 -14.90 0.68
C THR A 113 23.22 -13.49 1.22
N LYS A 114 23.93 -13.28 2.32
CA LYS A 114 24.23 -11.97 2.89
C LYS A 114 25.39 -11.30 2.11
N PRO A 115 25.36 -9.97 1.84
CA PRO A 115 24.36 -9.01 2.30
C PRO A 115 23.01 -9.19 1.59
N LEU A 116 21.92 -9.08 2.36
CA LEU A 116 20.58 -9.27 1.84
C LEU A 116 20.20 -8.13 0.89
N ASN A 117 19.75 -8.50 -0.31
CA ASN A 117 19.11 -7.54 -1.20
C ASN A 117 17.65 -7.35 -0.75
N ARG A 118 17.32 -6.13 -0.31
CA ARG A 118 16.00 -5.78 0.24
C ARG A 118 14.88 -6.01 -0.77
N GLU A 119 15.09 -5.68 -2.05
CA GLU A 119 14.10 -5.89 -3.13
C GLU A 119 13.83 -7.37 -3.37
N SER A 120 14.89 -8.18 -3.48
CA SER A 120 14.78 -9.63 -3.67
C SER A 120 14.07 -10.31 -2.49
N LEU A 121 14.37 -9.89 -1.26
CA LEU A 121 13.70 -10.38 -0.06
C LEU A 121 12.20 -10.00 -0.06
N THR A 122 11.89 -8.74 -0.39
CA THR A 122 10.50 -8.24 -0.48
C THR A 122 9.68 -9.05 -1.48
N LEU A 123 10.19 -9.28 -2.68
CA LEU A 123 9.51 -10.08 -3.72
C LEU A 123 9.25 -11.52 -3.26
N ARG A 124 10.20 -12.15 -2.55
CA ARG A 124 10.01 -13.50 -2.02
C ARG A 124 8.99 -13.55 -0.90
N LEU A 125 9.02 -12.61 0.03
CA LEU A 125 8.04 -12.52 1.10
C LEU A 125 6.64 -12.24 0.54
N GLN A 126 6.52 -11.41 -0.49
CA GLN A 126 5.27 -11.22 -1.20
C GLN A 126 4.75 -12.53 -1.80
N GLY A 127 5.61 -13.30 -2.47
CA GLY A 127 5.26 -14.61 -3.02
C GLY A 127 4.80 -15.60 -1.96
N LEU A 128 5.39 -15.60 -0.76
CA LEU A 128 5.09 -16.56 0.29
C LEU A 128 3.89 -16.18 1.16
N LEU A 129 3.76 -14.90 1.49
CA LEU A 129 2.75 -14.41 2.44
C LEU A 129 1.49 -13.87 1.77
N LEU A 130 1.57 -13.56 0.46
CA LEU A 130 0.44 -13.06 -0.32
C LEU A 130 -0.05 -14.10 -1.37
N SER A 131 0.67 -15.19 -1.59
CA SER A 131 0.29 -16.28 -2.52
C SER A 131 -0.55 -17.38 -1.86
N GLY A 132 -0.95 -17.21 -0.62
CA GLY A 132 -1.91 -18.09 0.04
C GLY A 132 -3.27 -17.90 -0.61
N ALA A 133 -3.71 -18.93 -1.33
CA ALA A 133 -5.05 -19.17 -1.86
C ALA A 133 -5.81 -17.92 -2.37
N GLU A 134 -6.26 -17.97 -3.62
CA GLU A 134 -7.53 -17.36 -3.98
C GLU A 134 -8.57 -18.00 -3.03
N GLU A 135 -8.75 -17.39 -1.85
CA GLU A 135 -9.87 -17.76 -0.99
C GLU A 135 -11.13 -17.43 -1.78
N PRO A 136 -12.08 -18.37 -1.83
CA PRO A 136 -13.39 -18.04 -2.37
C PRO A 136 -13.87 -16.79 -1.65
N ALA A 137 -14.37 -15.81 -2.41
CA ALA A 137 -14.94 -14.58 -1.90
C ALA A 137 -15.82 -14.93 -0.69
N GLY A 138 -15.32 -14.63 0.51
CA GLY A 138 -16.06 -14.92 1.73
C GLY A 138 -17.38 -14.17 1.68
N ASP A 139 -18.45 -14.76 2.15
CA ASP A 139 -19.76 -14.09 2.21
C ASP A 139 -19.58 -12.70 2.82
N VAL A 140 -19.87 -11.67 2.01
CA VAL A 140 -19.81 -10.28 2.45
C VAL A 140 -20.73 -10.15 3.66
N PRO A 141 -20.24 -9.73 4.84
CA PRO A 141 -21.10 -9.61 6.01
C PRO A 141 -22.23 -8.61 5.70
N VAL A 142 -23.45 -9.07 5.84
CA VAL A 142 -24.64 -8.23 5.72
C VAL A 142 -25.02 -7.79 7.13
N PRO A 143 -25.28 -6.50 7.36
CA PRO A 143 -25.84 -6.04 8.64
C PRO A 143 -27.11 -6.81 8.99
N GLY A 144 -27.16 -7.31 10.21
CA GLY A 144 -28.29 -8.11 10.68
C GLY A 144 -28.40 -8.09 12.21
N PRO A 145 -29.44 -8.68 12.77
CA PRO A 145 -29.67 -8.67 14.22
C PRO A 145 -28.45 -9.19 14.99
N GLY A 146 -27.90 -8.39 15.88
CA GLY A 146 -26.76 -8.75 16.73
C GLY A 146 -25.36 -8.49 16.14
N LEU A 147 -25.24 -7.98 14.92
CA LEU A 147 -23.97 -7.51 14.39
C LEU A 147 -23.78 -6.02 14.75
N THR A 148 -22.73 -5.69 15.49
CA THR A 148 -22.37 -4.30 15.79
C THR A 148 -21.61 -3.67 14.62
N LEU A 149 -21.66 -2.33 14.49
CA LEU A 149 -20.90 -1.59 13.49
C LEU A 149 -19.40 -1.94 13.55
N ILE A 150 -18.82 -1.98 14.74
CA ILE A 150 -17.41 -2.32 14.93
C ILE A 150 -17.09 -3.71 14.36
N ALA A 151 -17.87 -4.72 14.72
CA ALA A 151 -17.66 -6.08 14.22
C ALA A 151 -17.87 -6.19 12.70
N PHE A 152 -18.78 -5.39 12.12
CA PHE A 152 -18.97 -5.28 10.69
C PHE A 152 -17.73 -4.68 10.02
N LEU A 153 -17.23 -3.54 10.50
CA LEU A 153 -16.06 -2.85 9.95
C LEU A 153 -14.80 -3.72 10.03
N GLU A 154 -14.57 -4.40 11.16
CA GLU A 154 -13.43 -5.31 11.31
C GLU A 154 -13.48 -6.45 10.29
N ARG A 155 -14.64 -7.10 10.14
CA ARG A 155 -14.82 -8.15 9.14
C ARG A 155 -14.62 -7.63 7.71
N ARG A 156 -15.14 -6.44 7.41
CA ARG A 156 -14.96 -5.82 6.08
C ARG A 156 -13.51 -5.46 5.80
N ARG A 157 -12.78 -4.97 6.80
CA ARG A 157 -11.35 -4.72 6.68
C ARG A 157 -10.58 -6.01 6.35
N ASP A 158 -10.96 -7.12 6.97
CA ASP A 158 -10.24 -8.38 6.89
C ASP A 158 -10.62 -9.24 5.67
N LEU A 159 -11.66 -8.89 4.92
CA LEU A 159 -12.03 -9.56 3.67
C LEU A 159 -11.01 -9.32 2.55
N SER A 160 -10.76 -10.35 1.74
CA SER A 160 -9.75 -10.33 0.67
C SER A 160 -10.03 -9.32 -0.44
N GLU A 161 -11.28 -9.07 -0.76
CA GLU A 161 -11.70 -8.17 -1.83
C GLU A 161 -11.66 -6.68 -1.45
N GLY A 162 -11.45 -6.37 -0.17
CA GLY A 162 -11.48 -5.00 0.33
C GLY A 162 -12.90 -4.46 0.44
N ALA A 163 -13.04 -3.15 0.51
CA ALA A 163 -14.35 -2.50 0.49
C ALA A 163 -15.00 -2.61 -0.89
N PRO A 164 -16.35 -2.65 -0.97
CA PRO A 164 -17.13 -3.01 -2.16
C PRO A 164 -17.03 -2.05 -3.31
N LEU A 165 -16.00 -1.53 -3.69
CA LEU A 165 -15.89 -0.52 -4.76
C LEU A 165 -14.62 -0.57 -5.52
N MET A 166 -13.74 -1.41 -5.04
CA MET A 166 -12.35 -1.17 -5.31
C MET A 166 -11.84 -1.99 -6.51
N THR A 167 -12.67 -2.81 -7.15
CA THR A 167 -12.21 -3.59 -8.31
C THR A 167 -11.71 -2.68 -9.42
N ASP A 168 -12.48 -1.65 -9.79
CA ASP A 168 -12.07 -0.70 -10.83
C ASP A 168 -10.85 0.13 -10.39
N VAL A 169 -10.82 0.56 -9.13
CA VAL A 169 -9.68 1.27 -8.56
C VAL A 169 -8.45 0.36 -8.49
N GLN A 170 -8.62 -0.88 -8.09
CA GLN A 170 -7.52 -1.86 -8.04
C GLN A 170 -6.91 -2.08 -9.42
N VAL A 171 -7.74 -2.23 -10.46
CA VAL A 171 -7.27 -2.36 -11.86
C VAL A 171 -6.52 -1.10 -12.29
N ALA A 172 -7.08 0.09 -12.03
CA ALA A 172 -6.44 1.35 -12.34
C ALA A 172 -5.09 1.51 -11.64
N VAL A 173 -5.00 1.16 -10.35
CA VAL A 173 -3.75 1.19 -9.59
C VAL A 173 -2.71 0.24 -10.16
N LYS A 174 -3.08 -1.02 -10.45
CA LYS A 174 -2.16 -2.00 -11.06
C LYS A 174 -1.58 -1.49 -12.37
N ARG A 175 -2.39 -0.81 -13.19
CA ARG A 175 -1.96 -0.20 -14.46
C ARG A 175 -1.04 0.99 -14.25
N CYS A 176 -1.31 1.85 -13.26
CA CYS A 176 -0.41 2.95 -12.88
C CYS A 176 0.97 2.47 -12.48
N LEU A 177 1.05 1.31 -11.82
CA LEU A 177 2.31 0.76 -11.31
C LEU A 177 3.17 0.08 -12.39
N ASN A 178 2.56 -0.38 -13.47
CA ASN A 178 3.28 -1.02 -14.58
C ASN A 178 2.87 -0.41 -15.93
N PRO A 179 3.18 0.87 -16.17
CA PRO A 179 2.78 1.55 -17.39
C PRO A 179 3.49 1.03 -18.65
N THR A 180 4.68 0.44 -18.51
CA THR A 180 5.47 -0.08 -19.63
C THR A 180 4.97 -1.42 -20.18
N GLY A 181 4.17 -2.16 -19.38
CA GLY A 181 3.56 -3.43 -19.79
C GLY A 181 2.15 -3.29 -20.36
N LEU A 182 1.63 -2.06 -20.52
CA LEU A 182 0.29 -1.82 -21.03
C LEU A 182 0.23 -1.89 -22.55
N ASP A 183 -0.69 -2.71 -23.07
CA ASP A 183 -1.08 -2.63 -24.46
C ASP A 183 -2.01 -1.41 -24.65
N LEU A 184 -1.46 -0.37 -25.28
CA LEU A 184 -2.19 0.88 -25.52
C LEU A 184 -3.41 0.72 -26.40
N LYS A 185 -3.45 -0.31 -27.30
CA LYS A 185 -4.62 -0.58 -28.13
C LYS A 185 -5.76 -1.17 -27.31
N LEU A 186 -5.47 -2.15 -26.46
CA LEU A 186 -6.46 -2.71 -25.53
C LEU A 186 -6.99 -1.65 -24.57
N LEU A 187 -6.10 -0.81 -24.06
CA LEU A 187 -6.47 0.30 -23.19
C LEU A 187 -7.37 1.31 -23.91
N GLU A 188 -7.08 1.63 -25.17
CA GLU A 188 -7.90 2.51 -26.00
C GLU A 188 -9.31 1.92 -26.19
N GLU A 189 -9.42 0.62 -26.52
CA GLU A 189 -10.71 -0.06 -26.69
C GLU A 189 -11.56 -0.02 -25.42
N GLU A 190 -10.94 -0.26 -24.25
CA GLU A 190 -11.63 -0.17 -22.96
C GLU A 190 -12.10 1.26 -22.65
N ILE A 191 -11.23 2.27 -22.87
CA ILE A 191 -11.55 3.68 -22.60
C ILE A 191 -12.67 4.17 -23.51
N ARG A 192 -12.74 3.72 -24.75
CA ARG A 192 -13.81 4.09 -25.69
C ARG A 192 -15.22 3.73 -25.17
N THR A 193 -15.33 2.71 -24.35
CA THR A 193 -16.60 2.30 -23.74
C THR A 193 -17.04 3.21 -22.59
N ASP A 194 -16.14 4.08 -22.10
CA ASP A 194 -16.42 5.05 -21.03
C ASP A 194 -16.32 6.49 -21.54
N PRO A 195 -17.47 7.12 -21.91
CA PRO A 195 -17.47 8.47 -22.46
C PRO A 195 -16.88 9.53 -21.53
N GLN A 196 -16.96 9.33 -20.21
CA GLN A 196 -16.44 10.27 -19.21
C GLN A 196 -14.90 10.23 -19.18
N ILE A 197 -14.31 9.02 -19.15
CA ILE A 197 -12.86 8.86 -19.19
C ILE A 197 -12.32 9.37 -20.53
N ALA A 198 -12.94 8.97 -21.64
CA ALA A 198 -12.55 9.41 -22.98
C ALA A 198 -12.56 10.95 -23.10
N GLY A 199 -13.65 11.58 -22.66
CA GLY A 199 -13.79 13.03 -22.70
C GLY A 199 -12.73 13.77 -21.86
N VAL A 200 -12.44 13.29 -20.65
CA VAL A 200 -11.43 13.91 -19.80
C VAL A 200 -10.03 13.75 -20.36
N LEU A 201 -9.67 12.58 -20.91
CA LEU A 201 -8.35 12.39 -21.53
C LEU A 201 -8.16 13.29 -22.75
N ILE A 202 -9.16 13.40 -23.63
CA ILE A 202 -9.11 14.27 -24.80
C ILE A 202 -9.02 15.74 -24.36
N ALA A 203 -9.79 16.17 -23.36
CA ALA A 203 -9.73 17.53 -22.85
C ALA A 203 -8.36 17.84 -22.22
N ALA A 204 -7.80 16.94 -21.43
CA ALA A 204 -6.49 17.09 -20.82
C ALA A 204 -5.37 17.16 -21.88
N ALA A 205 -5.43 16.30 -22.91
CA ALA A 205 -4.49 16.31 -24.01
C ALA A 205 -4.56 17.60 -24.82
N ASN A 206 -5.75 18.14 -25.08
CA ASN A 206 -5.92 19.43 -25.76
C ASN A 206 -5.38 20.59 -24.94
N SER A 207 -5.53 20.57 -23.62
CA SER A 207 -4.93 21.57 -22.75
C SER A 207 -3.40 21.52 -22.83
N ALA A 208 -2.80 20.33 -22.82
CA ALA A 208 -1.36 20.16 -23.00
C ALA A 208 -0.88 20.56 -24.40
N ALA A 209 -1.66 20.26 -25.46
CA ALA A 209 -1.34 20.62 -26.84
C ALA A 209 -1.32 22.13 -27.06
N GLN A 210 -2.24 22.88 -26.46
CA GLN A 210 -2.27 24.35 -26.53
C GLN A 210 -1.00 24.98 -25.95
N HIS A 211 -0.44 24.40 -24.89
CA HIS A 211 0.80 24.90 -24.29
C HIS A 211 2.06 24.56 -25.11
N GLN A 212 1.98 23.54 -25.99
CA GLN A 212 3.10 23.07 -26.81
C GLN A 212 2.99 23.44 -28.28
N GLY A 213 1.95 24.19 -28.68
CA GLY A 213 1.71 24.56 -30.09
C GLY A 213 1.29 23.37 -30.98
N GLY A 214 0.76 22.31 -30.40
CA GLY A 214 0.27 21.13 -31.11
C GLY A 214 -1.13 21.34 -31.73
N GLY A 215 -1.48 20.49 -32.72
CA GLY A 215 -2.82 20.47 -33.30
C GLY A 215 -3.88 19.88 -32.34
N PRO A 216 -5.20 20.05 -32.66
CA PRO A 216 -6.27 19.58 -31.81
C PRO A 216 -6.30 18.03 -31.73
N VAL A 217 -6.39 17.52 -30.50
CA VAL A 217 -6.56 16.09 -30.22
C VAL A 217 -8.03 15.72 -30.27
N GLN A 218 -8.38 14.75 -31.12
CA GLN A 218 -9.78 14.36 -31.38
C GLN A 218 -10.10 12.90 -31.00
N THR A 219 -9.06 12.08 -30.76
CA THR A 219 -9.24 10.66 -30.46
C THR A 219 -8.55 10.28 -29.14
N VAL A 220 -9.02 9.18 -28.51
CA VAL A 220 -8.41 8.61 -27.30
C VAL A 220 -6.97 8.18 -27.56
N ALA A 221 -6.70 7.57 -28.74
CA ALA A 221 -5.34 7.17 -29.12
C ALA A 221 -4.38 8.37 -29.15
N GLN A 222 -4.78 9.48 -29.77
CA GLN A 222 -4.00 10.71 -29.80
C GLN A 222 -3.79 11.28 -28.38
N ALA A 223 -4.83 11.24 -27.54
CA ALA A 223 -4.75 11.71 -26.16
C ALA A 223 -3.76 10.87 -25.34
N LEU A 224 -3.81 9.55 -25.44
CA LEU A 224 -2.88 8.65 -24.77
C LEU A 224 -1.42 8.88 -25.20
N HIS A 225 -1.22 9.08 -26.50
CA HIS A 225 0.11 9.35 -27.05
C HIS A 225 0.67 10.71 -26.58
N GLN A 226 -0.17 11.75 -26.57
CA GLN A 226 0.23 13.12 -26.20
C GLN A 226 0.51 13.27 -24.70
N LEU A 227 -0.34 12.69 -23.85
CA LEU A 227 -0.19 12.74 -22.39
C LEU A 227 0.90 11.81 -21.89
N GLY A 228 1.16 10.74 -22.64
CA GLY A 228 1.98 9.61 -22.17
C GLY A 228 1.23 8.69 -21.19
N THR A 229 1.77 7.50 -21.01
CA THR A 229 1.10 6.43 -20.25
C THR A 229 0.92 6.79 -18.78
N GLY A 230 1.96 7.33 -18.14
CA GLY A 230 1.92 7.67 -16.70
C GLY A 230 0.84 8.69 -16.37
N GLN A 231 0.79 9.81 -17.09
CA GLN A 231 -0.22 10.84 -16.85
C GLN A 231 -1.62 10.37 -17.19
N SER A 232 -1.79 9.60 -18.28
CA SER A 232 -3.09 9.03 -18.64
C SER A 232 -3.62 8.10 -17.56
N MET A 233 -2.77 7.21 -17.03
CA MET A 233 -3.14 6.30 -15.95
C MET A 233 -3.52 7.03 -14.66
N ASN A 234 -2.78 8.06 -14.29
CA ASN A 234 -3.10 8.88 -13.12
C ASN A 234 -4.44 9.63 -13.26
N LEU A 235 -4.77 10.11 -14.47
CA LEU A 235 -6.09 10.71 -14.73
C LEU A 235 -7.21 9.68 -14.62
N ILE A 236 -7.02 8.47 -15.16
CA ILE A 236 -7.99 7.37 -15.05
C ILE A 236 -8.17 6.98 -13.57
N LEU A 237 -7.08 6.82 -12.82
CA LEU A 237 -7.13 6.53 -11.39
C LEU A 237 -7.88 7.61 -10.62
N GLY A 238 -7.58 8.87 -10.89
CA GLY A 238 -8.25 10.01 -10.26
C GLY A 238 -9.76 10.01 -10.53
N LEU A 239 -10.18 9.75 -11.77
CA LEU A 239 -11.61 9.66 -12.12
C LEU A 239 -12.30 8.48 -11.43
N THR A 240 -11.64 7.33 -11.35
CA THR A 240 -12.18 6.14 -10.69
C THR A 240 -12.37 6.39 -9.19
N LEU A 241 -11.38 6.99 -8.53
CA LEU A 241 -11.48 7.39 -7.12
C LEU A 241 -12.59 8.44 -6.90
N LYS A 242 -12.72 9.42 -7.81
CA LYS A 242 -13.79 10.42 -7.74
C LYS A 242 -15.18 9.78 -7.84
N ARG A 243 -15.34 8.74 -8.65
CA ARG A 243 -16.59 7.96 -8.72
C ARG A 243 -16.86 7.24 -7.40
N CYS A 244 -15.82 6.68 -6.80
CA CYS A 244 -15.91 6.02 -5.50
C CYS A 244 -16.31 6.98 -4.36
N ALA A 245 -15.94 8.25 -4.46
CA ALA A 245 -16.30 9.27 -3.49
C ALA A 245 -17.77 9.77 -3.60
N ARG A 246 -18.56 9.27 -4.56
CA ARG A 246 -19.98 9.62 -4.68
C ARG A 246 -20.81 8.69 -3.82
N LEU A 247 -21.26 9.21 -2.68
CA LEU A 247 -22.13 8.52 -1.72
C LEU A 247 -23.53 9.14 -1.73
N THR A 248 -24.53 8.36 -1.34
CA THR A 248 -25.94 8.77 -1.32
C THR A 248 -26.38 9.31 0.03
N VAL A 249 -25.76 8.86 1.12
CA VAL A 249 -26.03 9.35 2.46
C VAL A 249 -25.36 10.72 2.66
N PRO A 250 -26.10 11.81 2.92
CA PRO A 250 -25.57 13.17 2.85
C PRO A 250 -24.34 13.41 3.74
N CYS A 251 -24.38 12.98 5.01
CA CYS A 251 -23.25 13.17 5.92
C CYS A 251 -21.98 12.43 5.45
N LEU A 252 -22.11 11.22 4.90
CA LEU A 252 -21.00 10.47 4.36
C LEU A 252 -20.49 11.08 3.04
N ALA A 253 -21.40 11.62 2.22
CA ALA A 253 -21.05 12.28 0.96
C ALA A 253 -20.17 13.52 1.18
N ASP A 254 -20.44 14.31 2.22
CA ASP A 254 -19.62 15.48 2.56
C ASP A 254 -18.21 15.09 3.00
N TYR A 255 -18.08 14.04 3.83
CA TYR A 255 -16.76 13.48 4.19
C TYR A 255 -16.03 12.94 2.95
N ALA A 256 -16.70 12.16 2.09
CA ALA A 256 -16.11 11.61 0.89
C ALA A 256 -15.63 12.69 -0.08
N LYS A 257 -16.41 13.76 -0.27
CA LYS A 257 -16.02 14.92 -1.07
C LYS A 257 -14.78 15.60 -0.50
N ARG A 258 -14.76 15.86 0.80
CA ARG A 258 -13.62 16.47 1.50
C ARG A 258 -12.35 15.63 1.35
N TYR A 259 -12.43 14.31 1.56
CA TYR A 259 -11.26 13.43 1.42
C TYR A 259 -10.80 13.29 -0.03
N TRP A 260 -11.73 13.30 -0.98
CA TRP A 260 -11.39 13.35 -2.40
C TRP A 260 -10.62 14.63 -2.76
N GLU A 261 -11.13 15.81 -2.36
CA GLU A 261 -10.48 17.09 -2.59
C GLU A 261 -9.09 17.13 -1.95
N LEU A 262 -8.96 16.63 -0.72
CA LEU A 262 -7.68 16.53 -0.03
C LEU A 262 -6.69 15.61 -0.77
N SER A 263 -7.15 14.47 -1.28
CA SER A 263 -6.33 13.57 -2.09
C SER A 263 -5.84 14.24 -3.37
N LEU A 264 -6.73 14.97 -4.04
CA LEU A 264 -6.39 15.65 -5.29
C LEU A 264 -5.38 16.79 -5.03
N HIS A 265 -5.62 17.63 -4.02
CA HIS A 265 -4.69 18.71 -3.69
C HIS A 265 -3.32 18.18 -3.26
N THR A 266 -3.28 17.11 -2.45
CA THR A 266 -2.02 16.46 -2.05
C THR A 266 -1.28 15.93 -3.28
N ALA A 267 -1.98 15.29 -4.22
CA ALA A 267 -1.38 14.77 -5.45
C ALA A 267 -0.79 15.90 -6.32
N GLU A 268 -1.54 16.99 -6.51
CA GLU A 268 -1.06 18.14 -7.30
C GLU A 268 0.15 18.81 -6.66
N TYR A 269 0.13 19.09 -5.35
CA TYR A 269 1.29 19.64 -4.66
C TYR A 269 2.49 18.69 -4.71
N ALA A 270 2.28 17.39 -4.52
CA ALA A 270 3.35 16.40 -4.60
C ALA A 270 3.99 16.36 -5.99
N ARG A 271 3.19 16.41 -7.06
CA ARG A 271 3.67 16.47 -8.44
C ARG A 271 4.50 17.73 -8.73
N ILE A 272 4.01 18.90 -8.29
CA ILE A 272 4.70 20.17 -8.55
C ILE A 272 6.01 20.21 -7.75
N LEU A 273 5.99 19.80 -6.48
CA LEU A 273 7.19 19.72 -5.63
C LEU A 273 8.21 18.74 -6.19
N ALA A 274 7.77 17.56 -6.66
CA ALA A 274 8.65 16.57 -7.26
C ALA A 274 9.34 17.13 -8.51
N ARG A 275 8.61 17.80 -9.40
CA ARG A 275 9.20 18.50 -10.57
C ARG A 275 10.21 19.58 -10.17
N LEU A 276 9.90 20.38 -9.14
CA LEU A 276 10.82 21.42 -8.64
C LEU A 276 12.13 20.84 -8.13
N LEU A 277 12.10 19.62 -7.61
CA LEU A 277 13.23 18.94 -6.97
C LEU A 277 13.89 17.88 -7.84
N ASP A 278 13.49 17.80 -9.13
CA ASP A 278 14.00 16.81 -10.10
C ASP A 278 13.81 15.35 -9.61
N LEU A 279 12.59 15.05 -9.15
CA LEU A 279 12.16 13.72 -8.69
C LEU A 279 11.07 13.18 -9.62
N GLU A 280 10.63 11.91 -9.41
CA GLU A 280 9.60 11.28 -10.24
C GLU A 280 8.19 11.85 -9.92
N PRO A 281 7.63 12.74 -10.76
CA PRO A 281 6.42 13.48 -10.41
C PRO A 281 5.16 12.60 -10.46
N GLU A 282 5.09 11.64 -11.38
CA GLU A 282 3.88 10.83 -11.57
C GLU A 282 3.72 9.80 -10.46
N ARG A 283 4.82 9.28 -9.92
CA ARG A 283 4.80 8.40 -8.74
C ARG A 283 4.35 9.16 -7.49
N CYS A 284 4.85 10.37 -7.29
CA CYS A 284 4.41 11.23 -6.17
C CYS A 284 2.92 11.61 -6.32
N TYR A 285 2.47 11.89 -7.54
CA TYR A 285 1.07 12.17 -7.82
C TYR A 285 0.18 10.96 -7.49
N CYS A 286 0.55 9.76 -7.95
CA CYS A 286 -0.16 8.53 -7.65
C CYS A 286 -0.26 8.28 -6.13
N ALA A 287 0.86 8.44 -5.41
CA ALA A 287 0.86 8.31 -3.94
C ALA A 287 -0.09 9.32 -3.28
N GLY A 288 -0.12 10.56 -3.77
CA GLY A 288 -1.02 11.60 -3.31
C GLY A 288 -2.49 11.28 -3.52
N LEU A 289 -2.86 10.73 -4.68
CA LEU A 289 -4.23 10.27 -4.93
C LEU A 289 -4.65 9.13 -4.00
N LEU A 290 -3.74 8.24 -3.66
CA LEU A 290 -4.02 7.03 -2.89
C LEU A 290 -3.97 7.22 -1.37
N HIS A 291 -3.48 8.36 -0.87
CA HIS A 291 -3.22 8.46 0.57
C HIS A 291 -4.49 8.38 1.43
N ARG A 292 -5.64 8.85 0.95
CA ARG A 292 -6.94 8.76 1.65
C ARG A 292 -7.83 7.59 1.19
N LEU A 293 -7.24 6.61 0.50
CA LEU A 293 -7.96 5.45 0.00
C LEU A 293 -8.68 4.67 1.12
N GLY A 294 -8.04 4.54 2.28
CA GLY A 294 -8.62 3.86 3.44
C GLY A 294 -9.86 4.55 3.98
N ASP A 295 -9.84 5.87 4.05
CA ASP A 295 -10.97 6.69 4.50
C ASP A 295 -12.17 6.56 3.53
N LEU A 296 -11.90 6.63 2.22
CA LEU A 296 -12.94 6.44 1.19
C LEU A 296 -13.54 5.04 1.23
N ALA A 297 -12.71 4.01 1.45
CA ALA A 297 -13.16 2.63 1.60
C ALA A 297 -14.04 2.45 2.84
N LEU A 298 -13.63 3.04 3.96
CA LEU A 298 -14.40 3.01 5.20
C LEU A 298 -15.75 3.72 5.05
N LEU A 299 -15.79 4.90 4.43
CA LEU A 299 -17.05 5.62 4.16
C LEU A 299 -18.03 4.80 3.33
N ARG A 300 -17.55 4.02 2.38
CA ARG A 300 -18.40 3.10 1.60
C ARG A 300 -18.91 1.95 2.46
N CYS A 301 -18.11 1.40 3.35
CA CYS A 301 -18.60 0.40 4.30
C CYS A 301 -19.68 0.97 5.22
N LEU A 302 -19.54 2.22 5.67
CA LEU A 302 -20.56 2.91 6.45
C LEU A 302 -21.84 3.14 5.65
N GLU A 303 -21.75 3.47 4.37
CA GLU A 303 -22.90 3.59 3.47
C GLU A 303 -23.63 2.23 3.30
N GLU A 304 -22.89 1.13 3.11
CA GLU A 304 -23.49 -0.20 3.07
C GLU A 304 -24.16 -0.58 4.38
N TRP A 305 -23.57 -0.22 5.52
CA TRP A 305 -24.15 -0.41 6.83
C TRP A 305 -25.51 0.30 6.93
N THR A 306 -25.59 1.57 6.55
CA THR A 306 -26.85 2.34 6.59
C THR A 306 -27.87 1.83 5.58
N GLN A 307 -27.47 1.46 4.36
CA GLN A 307 -28.38 0.93 3.34
C GLN A 307 -28.98 -0.43 3.76
N ALA A 308 -28.28 -1.20 4.57
CA ALA A 308 -28.79 -2.46 5.10
C ALA A 308 -29.60 -2.29 6.42
N GLY A 309 -29.90 -1.06 6.82
CA GLY A 309 -30.74 -0.74 7.99
C GLY A 309 -29.97 -0.60 9.31
N GLY A 310 -28.63 -0.51 9.25
CA GLY A 310 -27.82 -0.15 10.41
C GLY A 310 -27.95 1.34 10.73
N GLU A 311 -28.05 1.67 11.99
CA GLU A 311 -28.11 3.06 12.46
C GLU A 311 -26.71 3.66 12.57
N LEU A 312 -26.55 4.90 12.13
CA LEU A 312 -25.41 5.77 12.37
C LEU A 312 -25.98 7.00 13.09
N ASP A 313 -25.77 7.05 14.40
CA ASP A 313 -26.51 7.98 15.26
C ASP A 313 -26.05 9.43 15.13
N GLU A 314 -24.77 9.72 14.79
CA GLU A 314 -24.31 11.12 14.68
C GLU A 314 -23.08 11.29 13.78
N LEU A 315 -22.87 12.52 13.26
CA LEU A 315 -21.66 12.97 12.56
C LEU A 315 -20.35 12.68 13.33
N GLU A 316 -20.42 12.69 14.66
CA GLU A 316 -19.30 12.40 15.55
C GLU A 316 -18.88 10.93 15.49
N GLU A 317 -19.82 10.00 15.32
CA GLU A 317 -19.50 8.57 15.14
C GLU A 317 -18.76 8.31 13.84
N VAL A 318 -19.15 8.99 12.76
CA VAL A 318 -18.43 8.89 11.47
C VAL A 318 -17.01 9.42 11.61
N GLY A 319 -16.80 10.56 12.28
CA GLY A 319 -15.50 11.13 12.56
C GLY A 319 -14.62 10.17 13.36
N ASN A 320 -15.16 9.66 14.47
CA ASN A 320 -14.47 8.70 15.34
C ASN A 320 -14.10 7.40 14.59
N ALA A 321 -15.01 6.87 13.76
CA ALA A 321 -14.75 5.69 12.95
C ALA A 321 -13.62 5.94 11.94
N LEU A 322 -13.58 7.10 11.29
CA LEU A 322 -12.54 7.48 10.34
C LEU A 322 -11.18 7.59 11.02
N ASP A 323 -11.12 8.24 12.17
CA ASP A 323 -9.88 8.41 12.94
C ASP A 323 -9.35 7.06 13.46
N GLN A 324 -10.23 6.19 13.89
CA GLN A 324 -9.87 4.89 14.46
C GLN A 324 -9.53 3.83 13.40
N TYR A 325 -10.30 3.76 12.30
CA TYR A 325 -10.22 2.64 11.34
C TYR A 325 -9.67 3.02 9.97
N GLY A 326 -9.72 4.30 9.56
CA GLY A 326 -9.34 4.73 8.20
C GLY A 326 -7.93 4.33 7.80
N ALA A 327 -6.95 4.54 8.70
CA ALA A 327 -5.56 4.14 8.47
C ALA A 327 -5.42 2.61 8.34
N GLY A 328 -6.15 1.83 9.15
CA GLY A 328 -6.19 0.37 9.10
C GLY A 328 -6.75 -0.16 7.79
N PHE A 329 -7.87 0.39 7.31
CA PHE A 329 -8.44 0.07 5.99
C PHE A 329 -7.45 0.37 4.86
N GLY A 330 -6.79 1.54 4.89
CA GLY A 330 -5.78 1.90 3.91
C GLY A 330 -4.60 0.94 3.90
N SER A 331 -4.12 0.53 5.08
CA SER A 331 -3.02 -0.43 5.20
C SER A 331 -3.40 -1.81 4.67
N ALA A 332 -4.58 -2.32 5.02
CA ALA A 332 -5.11 -3.58 4.53
C ALA A 332 -5.24 -3.58 3.00
N LEU A 333 -5.83 -2.54 2.41
CA LEU A 333 -5.98 -2.41 0.96
C LEU A 333 -4.63 -2.37 0.24
N ARG A 334 -3.68 -1.55 0.72
CA ARG A 334 -2.35 -1.45 0.12
C ARG A 334 -1.61 -2.78 0.13
N THR A 335 -1.79 -3.57 1.19
CA THR A 335 -1.20 -4.90 1.32
C THR A 335 -1.83 -5.89 0.34
N ARG A 336 -3.16 -5.97 0.32
CA ARG A 336 -3.90 -6.88 -0.57
C ARG A 336 -3.69 -6.60 -2.05
N TRP A 337 -3.64 -5.32 -2.42
CA TRP A 337 -3.36 -4.92 -3.79
C TRP A 337 -1.89 -5.05 -4.17
N ARG A 338 -1.05 -5.50 -3.25
CA ARG A 338 0.39 -5.72 -3.46
C ARG A 338 1.08 -4.47 -3.99
N LEU A 339 0.73 -3.30 -3.43
CA LEU A 339 1.40 -2.07 -3.82
C LEU A 339 2.89 -2.18 -3.51
N PRO A 340 3.79 -1.70 -4.40
CA PRO A 340 5.22 -1.65 -4.15
C PRO A 340 5.55 -0.95 -2.82
N LEU A 341 6.61 -1.41 -2.16
CA LEU A 341 7.00 -0.88 -0.85
C LEU A 341 7.25 0.63 -0.90
N GLU A 342 7.95 1.08 -1.95
CA GLU A 342 8.24 2.51 -2.13
C GLU A 342 6.96 3.34 -2.19
N LEU A 343 5.94 2.88 -2.89
CA LEU A 343 4.66 3.59 -2.97
C LEU A 343 3.94 3.59 -1.61
N ARG A 344 4.01 2.50 -0.85
CA ARG A 344 3.44 2.44 0.51
C ARG A 344 4.16 3.40 1.45
N GLU A 345 5.49 3.49 1.38
CA GLU A 345 6.29 4.43 2.15
C GLU A 345 5.93 5.88 1.82
N LEU A 346 5.74 6.21 0.54
CA LEU A 346 5.29 7.53 0.11
C LEU A 346 3.90 7.87 0.64
N ILE A 347 2.96 6.91 0.57
CA ILE A 347 1.61 7.09 1.11
C ILE A 347 1.67 7.28 2.63
N ALA A 348 2.47 6.50 3.35
CA ALA A 348 2.63 6.63 4.79
C ALA A 348 3.24 7.97 5.19
N ALA A 349 4.20 8.48 4.42
CA ALA A 349 4.85 9.76 4.65
C ALA A 349 3.88 10.96 4.57
N ALA A 350 2.76 10.84 3.85
CA ALA A 350 1.71 11.86 3.81
C ALA A 350 1.07 12.08 5.20
N TYR A 351 1.00 11.03 6.03
CA TYR A 351 0.43 11.14 7.38
C TYR A 351 1.49 11.59 8.41
N SER A 352 2.63 10.93 8.41
CA SER A 352 3.71 11.25 9.34
C SER A 352 5.05 10.76 8.81
N LEU A 353 6.09 11.50 9.17
CA LEU A 353 7.47 11.02 9.01
C LEU A 353 7.83 10.24 10.29
N GLY A 354 8.15 8.96 10.15
CA GLY A 354 8.67 8.14 11.24
C GLY A 354 10.03 8.65 11.77
N GLY A 355 10.69 7.92 12.63
CA GLY A 355 12.07 8.20 13.05
C GLY A 355 13.07 7.64 12.01
N GLY A 356 14.02 8.43 11.50
CA GLY A 356 15.06 7.88 10.64
C GLY A 356 15.51 8.75 9.47
N VAL A 357 16.06 8.11 8.45
CA VAL A 357 16.48 8.72 7.17
C VAL A 357 15.33 8.64 6.18
N TYR A 358 14.95 9.76 5.60
CA TYR A 358 13.83 9.86 4.67
C TYR A 358 14.34 10.01 3.24
N SER A 359 13.66 9.39 2.28
CA SER A 359 13.84 9.72 0.87
C SER A 359 13.34 11.15 0.60
N ARG A 360 13.87 11.79 -0.44
CA ARG A 360 13.41 13.14 -0.82
C ARG A 360 11.94 13.11 -1.23
N GLU A 361 11.47 12.03 -1.87
CA GLU A 361 10.08 11.83 -2.24
C GLU A 361 9.16 11.70 -1.01
N ALA A 362 9.61 11.02 0.05
CA ALA A 362 8.85 10.95 1.31
C ALA A 362 8.68 12.34 1.95
N LEU A 363 9.74 13.16 1.93
CA LEU A 363 9.65 14.55 2.38
C LEU A 363 8.70 15.39 1.51
N VAL A 364 8.71 15.17 0.19
CA VAL A 364 7.76 15.81 -0.75
C VAL A 364 6.32 15.43 -0.41
N MET A 365 6.05 14.15 -0.18
CA MET A 365 4.71 13.68 0.19
C MET A 365 4.21 14.29 1.50
N ASN A 366 5.07 14.34 2.51
CA ASN A 366 4.75 14.96 3.78
C ASN A 366 4.46 16.46 3.66
N MET A 367 5.30 17.19 2.91
CA MET A 367 5.10 18.61 2.64
C MET A 367 3.79 18.84 1.86
N ALA A 368 3.53 18.06 0.82
CA ALA A 368 2.34 18.18 -0.01
C ALA A 368 1.05 17.95 0.81
N ALA A 369 1.04 16.94 1.68
CA ALA A 369 -0.09 16.67 2.55
C ALA A 369 -0.32 17.82 3.55
N GLN A 370 0.73 18.35 4.17
CA GLN A 370 0.60 19.51 5.06
C GLN A 370 0.07 20.74 4.30
N MET A 371 0.57 21.01 3.08
CA MET A 371 0.06 22.11 2.25
C MET A 371 -1.43 21.95 1.91
N ALA A 372 -1.87 20.72 1.62
CA ALA A 372 -3.26 20.43 1.29
C ALA A 372 -4.22 20.65 2.46
N HIS A 373 -3.74 20.53 3.69
CA HIS A 373 -4.52 20.78 4.90
C HIS A 373 -4.60 22.26 5.29
N LEU A 374 -3.72 23.11 4.78
CA LEU A 374 -3.75 24.55 5.11
C LEU A 374 -4.97 25.21 4.47
N THR A 375 -5.80 25.82 5.27
CA THR A 375 -6.76 26.83 4.84
C THR A 375 -6.02 28.13 4.54
N GLU A 376 -6.56 28.98 3.66
CA GLU A 376 -6.01 30.22 3.09
C GLU A 376 -4.85 30.88 3.86
N HIS A 377 -3.72 31.06 3.28
CA HIS A 377 -2.49 31.78 3.73
C HIS A 377 -1.99 31.56 5.17
N GLU A 378 -2.85 31.16 6.10
CA GLU A 378 -2.47 30.81 7.46
C GLU A 378 -1.65 29.52 7.47
N GLY A 379 -0.53 29.51 8.21
CA GLY A 379 0.33 28.35 8.37
C GLY A 379 1.44 28.16 7.33
N LEU A 380 1.47 28.91 6.20
CA LEU A 380 2.58 28.80 5.24
C LEU A 380 3.93 29.23 5.81
N GLU A 381 3.95 30.24 6.68
CA GLU A 381 5.18 30.66 7.35
C GLU A 381 5.68 29.60 8.34
N GLU A 382 4.77 28.99 9.06
CA GLU A 382 5.10 27.90 9.99
C GLU A 382 5.59 26.69 9.22
N LEU A 383 4.92 26.34 8.12
CA LEU A 383 5.33 25.27 7.23
C LEU A 383 6.71 25.50 6.62
N ALA A 384 7.03 26.76 6.21
CA ALA A 384 8.35 27.13 5.72
C ALA A 384 9.45 26.98 6.78
N ARG A 385 9.12 27.09 8.06
CA ARG A 385 10.04 26.88 9.20
C ARG A 385 10.13 25.41 9.62
N SER A 386 9.29 24.54 9.07
CA SER A 386 9.24 23.13 9.43
C SER A 386 10.55 22.38 9.16
N ARG A 387 10.74 21.24 9.81
CA ARG A 387 11.89 20.36 9.55
C ARG A 387 11.88 19.89 8.09
N THR A 388 10.70 19.56 7.55
CA THR A 388 10.54 19.08 6.17
C THR A 388 10.97 20.14 5.15
N ALA A 389 10.54 21.41 5.33
CA ALA A 389 10.94 22.52 4.48
C ALA A 389 12.46 22.73 4.45
N ARG A 390 13.09 22.67 5.62
CA ARG A 390 14.56 22.81 5.75
C ARG A 390 15.30 21.67 5.04
N LEU A 391 14.83 20.44 5.17
CA LEU A 391 15.45 19.28 4.51
C LEU A 391 15.28 19.33 2.99
N LEU A 392 14.15 19.81 2.49
CA LEU A 392 13.90 20.00 1.06
C LEU A 392 14.55 21.29 0.52
N LYS A 393 15.04 22.18 1.39
CA LYS A 393 15.55 23.52 1.04
C LYS A 393 14.51 24.37 0.31
N ILE A 394 13.26 24.30 0.74
CA ILE A 394 12.13 25.06 0.21
C ILE A 394 11.78 26.16 1.20
N GLY A 395 11.73 27.41 0.73
CA GLY A 395 11.38 28.57 1.52
C GLY A 395 9.96 29.05 1.30
N LEU A 396 9.57 30.08 2.04
CA LEU A 396 8.25 30.71 1.92
C LEU A 396 7.93 31.21 0.49
N PRO A 397 8.87 31.82 -0.28
CA PRO A 397 8.59 32.27 -1.65
C PRO A 397 8.17 31.13 -2.59
N GLU A 398 8.81 29.97 -2.48
CA GLU A 398 8.48 28.77 -3.26
C GLU A 398 7.10 28.24 -2.88
N LEU A 399 6.80 28.15 -1.58
CA LEU A 399 5.49 27.68 -1.09
C LEU A 399 4.35 28.62 -1.54
N MET A 400 4.58 29.93 -1.51
CA MET A 400 3.61 30.92 -2.01
C MET A 400 3.34 30.79 -3.51
N ARG A 401 4.38 30.50 -4.32
CA ARG A 401 4.22 30.27 -5.77
C ARG A 401 3.42 29.01 -6.08
N LEU A 402 3.62 27.96 -5.30
CA LEU A 402 2.91 26.69 -5.45
C LEU A 402 1.41 26.82 -5.20
N ARG A 403 1.03 27.71 -4.30
CA ARG A 403 -0.37 27.91 -3.91
C ARG A 403 -1.16 28.84 -4.86
N ARG A 404 -0.49 29.65 -5.64
CA ARG A 404 -1.11 30.56 -6.64
C ARG A 404 -1.50 29.85 -7.94
N LYS A 405 -1.13 28.61 -8.13
CA LYS A 405 -1.47 27.77 -9.28
C LYS A 405 -2.60 26.81 -8.92
#